data_8405ab6f5145dc3bc158bed76732df0c
#
_entry.id   8405ab6f5145dc3bc158bed76732df0c
#
_cell.length_a   1.000
_cell.length_b   1.000
_cell.length_c   1.000
_cell.angle_alpha   90.00
_cell.angle_beta   90.00
_cell.angle_gamma   90.00
#
_symmetry.space_group_name_H-M   'P 1'
#
loop_
_entity.id
_entity.type
_entity.pdbx_description
1 polymer ?
#
loop_
_entity_poly.entity_id
_entity_poly.type
_entity_poly.pdbx_seq_one_letter_code
_entity_poly.pdbx_strand_id
1 'polypeptide(L)'
;MRHLYYTLQTLLRGRGSNIIKVISLSLGLLMSVFLFARIAFELSFDNFYHEPENLYIVKTGWMNKGVLSGGEGYNTIQTIPATIAEEFPDEVQSATTSCSLFGKEYRLGEHKFMLPTVMADTLYFATLGIEVLEGNPQELANPDAIFLSHTSARTIFGSESPLGKTLNYSIGGTMVPMLVKGVYADVPLNTELYTRPEAIVSFPSIERHTRWSLGWNSGGNYDGYVRLRNPADAN
;
A
#
# COMPACT_ATOMS: atom_id res chain seq x y z
N MET A 1 -9.78 13.04 -47.36
CA MET A 1 -8.88 11.91 -47.71
C MET A 1 -7.91 12.24 -48.85
N ARG A 2 -8.29 12.90 -49.95
CA ARG A 2 -7.38 13.27 -51.08
C ARG A 2 -6.19 14.14 -50.63
N HIS A 3 -6.38 15.10 -49.76
CA HIS A 3 -5.30 15.98 -49.27
C HIS A 3 -4.23 15.21 -48.47
N LEU A 4 -4.64 14.26 -47.63
CA LEU A 4 -3.73 13.42 -46.83
C LEU A 4 -2.87 12.52 -47.74
N TYR A 5 -3.46 11.97 -48.80
CA TYR A 5 -2.76 11.17 -49.79
C TYR A 5 -1.70 11.96 -50.56
N TYR A 6 -2.03 13.18 -51.04
CA TYR A 6 -1.10 14.04 -51.73
C TYR A 6 0.04 14.54 -50.82
N THR A 7 -0.26 14.83 -49.57
CA THR A 7 0.76 15.22 -48.56
C THR A 7 1.71 14.07 -48.31
N LEU A 8 1.19 12.85 -48.13
CA LEU A 8 2.02 11.64 -47.93
C LEU A 8 2.89 11.36 -49.17
N GLN A 9 2.34 11.49 -50.39
CA GLN A 9 3.06 11.27 -51.63
C GLN A 9 4.14 12.34 -51.84
N THR A 10 3.93 13.58 -51.47
CA THR A 10 4.92 14.66 -51.54
C THR A 10 6.02 14.47 -50.51
N LEU A 11 5.72 13.99 -49.31
CA LEU A 11 6.69 13.64 -48.28
C LEU A 11 7.57 12.46 -48.71
N LEU A 12 7.01 11.46 -49.36
CA LEU A 12 7.73 10.27 -49.84
C LEU A 12 8.59 10.57 -51.09
N ARG A 13 8.18 11.51 -51.94
CA ARG A 13 8.92 11.90 -53.17
C ARG A 13 10.06 12.92 -52.91
N GLY A 14 10.06 13.57 -51.73
CA GLY A 14 11.15 14.46 -51.32
C GLY A 14 12.39 13.65 -50.98
N ARG A 15 13.54 14.02 -51.59
CA ARG A 15 14.87 13.48 -51.29
C ARG A 15 15.07 13.30 -49.78
N GLY A 16 15.79 12.26 -49.33
CA GLY A 16 15.96 11.75 -47.95
C GLY A 16 15.85 12.67 -46.72
N SER A 17 16.04 14.02 -46.96
CA SER A 17 15.84 15.04 -45.93
C SER A 17 14.43 15.12 -45.34
N ASN A 18 13.36 14.81 -46.11
CA ASN A 18 11.99 14.92 -45.59
C ASN A 18 11.63 13.69 -44.72
N ILE A 19 12.17 12.52 -45.03
CA ILE A 19 11.99 11.33 -44.20
C ILE A 19 12.66 11.53 -42.84
N ILE A 20 13.86 12.09 -42.81
CA ILE A 20 14.60 12.40 -41.58
C ILE A 20 13.79 13.40 -40.71
N LYS A 21 13.21 14.46 -41.33
CA LYS A 21 12.38 15.44 -40.62
C LYS A 21 11.14 14.79 -39.99
N VAL A 22 10.46 13.91 -40.72
CA VAL A 22 9.27 13.19 -40.20
C VAL A 22 9.66 12.27 -39.06
N ILE A 23 10.76 11.51 -39.20
CA ILE A 23 11.25 10.62 -38.13
C ILE A 23 11.64 11.46 -36.90
N SER A 24 12.38 12.54 -37.07
CA SER A 24 12.80 13.41 -35.95
C SER A 24 11.61 14.04 -35.23
N LEU A 25 10.61 14.53 -35.99
CA LEU A 25 9.39 15.09 -35.43
C LEU A 25 8.57 14.04 -34.68
N SER A 26 8.43 12.84 -35.29
CA SER A 26 7.71 11.72 -34.65
C SER A 26 8.39 11.26 -33.37
N LEU A 27 9.73 11.19 -33.36
CA LEU A 27 10.50 10.82 -32.19
C LEU A 27 10.39 11.90 -31.08
N GLY A 28 10.45 13.18 -31.46
CA GLY A 28 10.24 14.28 -30.51
C GLY A 28 8.85 14.26 -29.90
N LEU A 29 7.82 14.00 -30.72
CA LEU A 29 6.44 13.89 -30.23
C LEU A 29 6.25 12.70 -29.30
N LEU A 30 6.83 11.54 -29.69
CA LEU A 30 6.81 10.32 -28.86
C LEU A 30 7.45 10.57 -27.48
N MET A 31 8.63 11.20 -27.45
CA MET A 31 9.32 11.54 -26.21
C MET A 31 8.51 12.53 -25.37
N SER A 32 7.88 13.52 -25.99
CA SER A 32 7.01 14.48 -25.30
C SER A 32 5.81 13.79 -24.66
N VAL A 33 5.12 12.91 -25.39
CA VAL A 33 3.97 12.14 -24.86
C VAL A 33 4.42 11.25 -23.70
N PHE A 34 5.57 10.58 -23.84
CA PHE A 34 6.13 9.75 -22.77
C PHE A 34 6.46 10.56 -21.51
N LEU A 35 7.08 11.73 -21.66
CA LEU A 35 7.39 12.60 -20.54
C LEU A 35 6.13 13.14 -19.86
N PHE A 36 5.13 13.57 -20.63
CA PHE A 36 3.84 14.00 -20.06
C PHE A 36 3.12 12.86 -19.33
N ALA A 37 3.12 11.66 -19.90
CA ALA A 37 2.55 10.48 -19.23
C ALA A 37 3.29 10.17 -17.91
N ARG A 38 4.63 10.27 -17.91
CA ARG A 38 5.44 10.08 -16.70
C ARG A 38 5.15 11.14 -15.64
N ILE A 39 5.08 12.41 -16.03
CA ILE A 39 4.74 13.51 -15.11
C ILE A 39 3.31 13.31 -14.54
N ALA A 40 2.34 12.97 -15.39
CA ALA A 40 0.98 12.70 -14.93
C ALA A 40 0.91 11.53 -13.94
N PHE A 41 1.70 10.48 -14.19
CA PHE A 41 1.82 9.34 -13.27
C PHE A 41 2.44 9.77 -11.93
N GLU A 42 3.54 10.52 -11.93
CA GLU A 42 4.18 11.02 -10.70
C GLU A 42 3.26 11.97 -9.90
N LEU A 43 2.52 12.85 -10.59
CA LEU A 43 1.56 13.75 -9.93
C LEU A 43 0.32 13.02 -9.39
N SER A 44 0.09 11.77 -9.78
CA SER A 44 -1.01 10.94 -9.29
C SER A 44 -0.62 10.05 -8.11
N PHE A 45 0.66 10.13 -7.64
CA PHE A 45 1.10 9.36 -6.47
C PHE A 45 0.28 9.72 -5.24
N ASP A 46 -0.11 8.69 -4.48
CA ASP A 46 -0.84 8.78 -3.23
C ASP A 46 -2.20 9.50 -3.26
N ASN A 47 -2.70 9.86 -4.46
CA ASN A 47 -4.01 10.48 -4.63
C ASN A 47 -5.19 9.56 -4.24
N PHE A 48 -4.94 8.28 -3.96
CA PHE A 48 -5.99 7.35 -3.54
C PHE A 48 -6.29 7.45 -2.04
N TYR A 49 -5.40 8.03 -1.25
CA TYR A 49 -5.67 8.29 0.16
C TYR A 49 -6.77 9.36 0.30
N HIS A 50 -7.65 9.15 1.24
CA HIS A 50 -8.60 10.21 1.61
C HIS A 50 -7.82 11.33 2.31
N GLU A 51 -7.93 12.57 1.79
CA GLU A 51 -7.22 13.75 2.33
C GLU A 51 -5.74 13.46 2.63
N PRO A 52 -4.92 13.22 1.58
CA PRO A 52 -3.52 12.81 1.75
C PRO A 52 -2.68 13.85 2.50
N GLU A 53 -3.08 15.13 2.45
CA GLU A 53 -2.44 16.22 3.17
C GLU A 53 -2.50 16.09 4.70
N ASN A 54 -3.44 15.29 5.20
CA ASN A 54 -3.63 15.03 6.63
C ASN A 54 -2.91 13.75 7.10
N LEU A 55 -2.33 12.97 6.18
CA LEU A 55 -1.69 11.70 6.49
C LEU A 55 -0.18 11.84 6.60
N TYR A 56 0.37 11.46 7.74
CA TYR A 56 1.80 11.55 8.06
C TYR A 56 2.39 10.19 8.40
N ILE A 57 3.63 9.98 7.99
CA ILE A 57 4.43 8.80 8.35
C ILE A 57 5.23 9.14 9.60
N VAL A 58 5.15 8.26 10.60
CA VAL A 58 5.93 8.38 11.85
C VAL A 58 7.34 7.89 11.61
N LYS A 59 8.31 8.80 11.71
CA LYS A 59 9.74 8.48 11.64
C LYS A 59 10.33 8.40 13.03
N THR A 60 11.21 7.46 13.27
CA THR A 60 11.99 7.38 14.51
C THR A 60 13.45 7.62 14.28
N GLY A 61 14.06 8.33 15.21
CA GLY A 61 15.50 8.56 15.24
C GLY A 61 16.07 8.18 16.61
N TRP A 62 17.32 7.74 16.64
CA TRP A 62 18.02 7.41 17.88
C TRP A 62 18.77 8.62 18.40
N MET A 63 18.49 9.00 19.66
CA MET A 63 19.19 10.08 20.34
C MET A 63 20.35 9.51 21.16
N ASN A 64 21.58 9.98 20.91
CA ASN A 64 22.73 9.69 21.73
C ASN A 64 23.26 10.98 22.35
N LYS A 65 23.18 11.10 23.69
CA LYS A 65 23.57 12.30 24.45
C LYS A 65 22.95 13.59 23.91
N GLY A 66 21.68 13.53 23.52
CA GLY A 66 20.95 14.70 23.00
C GLY A 66 21.23 15.05 21.54
N VAL A 67 21.99 14.22 20.82
CA VAL A 67 22.26 14.38 19.40
C VAL A 67 21.61 13.24 18.62
N LEU A 68 20.89 13.54 17.54
CA LEU A 68 20.33 12.54 16.66
C LEU A 68 21.47 11.74 16.01
N SER A 69 21.52 10.44 16.29
CA SER A 69 22.56 9.52 15.83
C SER A 69 21.97 8.58 14.79
N GLY A 70 22.57 8.55 13.61
CA GLY A 70 22.22 7.58 12.57
C GLY A 70 21.08 7.96 11.62
N GLY A 71 20.58 9.21 11.66
CA GLY A 71 19.49 9.66 10.81
C GLY A 71 18.11 9.18 11.25
N GLU A 72 17.08 9.68 10.58
CA GLU A 72 15.69 9.27 10.79
C GLU A 72 15.35 8.06 9.91
N GLY A 73 14.81 7.01 10.51
CA GLY A 73 14.27 5.85 9.81
C GLY A 73 12.77 5.96 9.61
N TYR A 74 12.27 5.40 8.51
CA TYR A 74 10.82 5.30 8.26
C TYR A 74 10.13 4.26 9.14
N ASN A 75 10.90 3.43 9.83
CA ASN A 75 10.38 2.40 10.73
C ASN A 75 10.24 2.93 12.15
N THR A 76 9.19 2.50 12.82
CA THR A 76 8.88 2.88 14.20
C THR A 76 8.67 1.66 15.09
N ILE A 77 8.45 1.90 16.39
CA ILE A 77 8.00 0.89 17.35
C ILE A 77 6.47 0.79 17.26
N GLN A 78 5.93 -0.40 17.43
CA GLN A 78 4.50 -0.70 17.22
C GLN A 78 3.56 0.23 18.00
N THR A 79 3.91 0.64 19.21
CA THR A 79 3.05 1.45 20.09
C THR A 79 3.13 2.96 19.83
N ILE A 80 4.16 3.46 19.16
CA ILE A 80 4.38 4.92 19.03
C ILE A 80 3.20 5.63 18.36
N PRO A 81 2.64 5.18 17.21
CA PRO A 81 1.53 5.89 16.59
C PRO A 81 0.30 5.97 17.50
N ALA A 82 -0.04 4.89 18.18
CA ALA A 82 -1.16 4.88 19.13
C ALA A 82 -0.91 5.83 20.32
N THR A 83 0.32 5.86 20.85
CA THR A 83 0.70 6.79 21.92
C THR A 83 0.60 8.25 21.48
N ILE A 84 1.00 8.57 20.25
CA ILE A 84 0.83 9.93 19.69
C ILE A 84 -0.65 10.30 19.67
N ALA A 85 -1.53 9.40 19.24
CA ALA A 85 -2.97 9.68 19.23
C ALA A 85 -3.59 9.82 20.63
N GLU A 86 -3.04 9.13 21.63
CA GLU A 86 -3.45 9.26 23.04
C GLU A 86 -2.97 10.57 23.67
N GLU A 87 -1.75 11.02 23.37
CA GLU A 87 -1.16 12.24 23.91
C GLU A 87 -1.69 13.52 23.23
N PHE A 88 -2.10 13.43 21.96
CA PHE A 88 -2.58 14.56 21.15
C PHE A 88 -3.98 14.29 20.56
N PRO A 89 -5.02 14.06 21.39
CA PRO A 89 -6.35 13.66 20.92
C PRO A 89 -7.10 14.77 20.19
N ASP A 90 -6.73 16.02 20.42
CA ASP A 90 -7.37 17.19 19.77
C ASP A 90 -6.83 17.39 18.34
N GLU A 91 -5.56 17.05 18.08
CA GLU A 91 -4.86 17.19 16.79
C GLU A 91 -4.97 15.93 15.95
N VAL A 92 -4.90 14.74 16.57
CA VAL A 92 -4.88 13.45 15.87
C VAL A 92 -6.28 12.90 15.71
N GLN A 93 -6.64 12.59 14.47
CA GLN A 93 -7.90 11.93 14.13
C GLN A 93 -7.83 10.41 14.35
N SER A 94 -6.75 9.80 13.86
CA SER A 94 -6.49 8.37 14.00
C SER A 94 -5.00 8.07 13.78
N ALA A 95 -4.55 6.95 14.34
CA ALA A 95 -3.21 6.44 14.12
C ALA A 95 -3.25 4.93 13.94
N THR A 96 -2.31 4.40 13.17
CA THR A 96 -2.21 2.96 12.92
C THR A 96 -0.77 2.53 12.76
N THR A 97 -0.55 1.26 12.96
CA THR A 97 0.75 0.61 12.77
C THR A 97 0.57 -0.59 11.87
N SER A 98 1.57 -0.84 11.03
CA SER A 98 1.60 -2.03 10.18
C SER A 98 2.98 -2.68 10.15
N CYS A 99 3.02 -3.95 9.73
CA CYS A 99 4.26 -4.72 9.62
C CYS A 99 4.19 -5.70 8.45
N SER A 100 5.24 -5.71 7.62
CA SER A 100 5.34 -6.58 6.43
C SER A 100 6.39 -7.71 6.54
N LEU A 101 6.89 -7.99 7.75
CA LEU A 101 8.02 -8.92 7.99
C LEU A 101 7.67 -10.40 7.80
N PHE A 102 6.38 -10.76 7.82
CA PHE A 102 5.96 -12.15 7.79
C PHE A 102 5.72 -12.65 6.36
N GLY A 103 5.59 -13.97 6.21
CA GLY A 103 5.53 -14.64 4.93
C GLY A 103 4.39 -14.16 4.01
N LYS A 104 4.44 -14.61 2.77
CA LYS A 104 3.45 -14.27 1.72
C LYS A 104 2.73 -15.52 1.21
N GLU A 105 3.00 -16.68 1.79
CA GLU A 105 2.48 -17.96 1.31
C GLU A 105 1.11 -18.27 1.91
N TYR A 106 0.15 -18.52 1.02
CA TYR A 106 -1.21 -18.95 1.35
C TYR A 106 -1.56 -20.25 0.63
N ARG A 107 -2.44 -21.05 1.22
CA ARG A 107 -2.94 -22.28 0.62
C ARG A 107 -4.45 -22.45 0.79
N LEU A 108 -5.09 -22.83 -0.30
CA LEU A 108 -6.47 -23.29 -0.32
C LEU A 108 -6.50 -24.69 -0.96
N GLY A 109 -6.69 -25.74 -0.14
CA GLY A 109 -6.46 -27.12 -0.59
C GLY A 109 -5.02 -27.29 -1.08
N GLU A 110 -4.87 -27.81 -2.30
CA GLU A 110 -3.56 -28.00 -2.97
C GLU A 110 -3.03 -26.73 -3.66
N HIS A 111 -3.84 -25.69 -3.79
CA HIS A 111 -3.44 -24.46 -4.49
C HIS A 111 -2.64 -23.56 -3.56
N LYS A 112 -1.50 -23.07 -4.10
CA LYS A 112 -0.60 -22.13 -3.42
C LYS A 112 -0.70 -20.74 -4.06
N PHE A 113 -0.80 -19.73 -3.20
CA PHE A 113 -0.81 -18.31 -3.59
C PHE A 113 0.30 -17.56 -2.86
N MET A 114 0.84 -16.55 -3.51
CA MET A 114 1.86 -15.66 -2.93
C MET A 114 1.28 -14.24 -2.91
N LEU A 115 0.78 -13.81 -1.76
CA LEU A 115 0.16 -12.51 -1.58
C LEU A 115 1.09 -11.59 -0.74
N PRO A 116 1.47 -10.42 -1.23
CA PRO A 116 2.05 -9.38 -0.39
C PRO A 116 1.16 -9.14 0.82
N THR A 117 1.70 -9.35 2.01
CA THR A 117 0.93 -9.35 3.25
C THR A 117 1.44 -8.29 4.20
N VAL A 118 0.50 -7.57 4.80
CA VAL A 118 0.73 -6.66 5.91
C VAL A 118 -0.07 -7.14 7.11
N MET A 119 0.52 -7.10 8.29
CA MET A 119 -0.18 -7.22 9.54
C MET A 119 -0.52 -5.84 10.07
N ALA A 120 -1.75 -5.63 10.53
CA ALA A 120 -2.22 -4.33 10.93
C ALA A 120 -3.27 -4.40 12.05
N ASP A 121 -3.55 -3.24 12.65
CA ASP A 121 -4.61 -3.05 13.63
C ASP A 121 -5.96 -2.67 12.97
N THR A 122 -6.98 -2.47 13.80
CA THR A 122 -8.34 -2.14 13.37
C THR A 122 -8.50 -0.77 12.73
N LEU A 123 -7.54 0.14 12.96
CA LEU A 123 -7.57 1.50 12.44
C LEU A 123 -6.85 1.66 11.09
N TYR A 124 -6.18 0.61 10.61
CA TYR A 124 -5.41 0.63 9.38
C TYR A 124 -6.18 1.18 8.18
N PHE A 125 -7.36 0.65 7.93
CA PHE A 125 -8.19 1.07 6.80
C PHE A 125 -8.65 2.54 6.94
N ALA A 126 -9.12 2.91 8.13
CA ALA A 126 -9.62 4.26 8.38
C ALA A 126 -8.50 5.31 8.33
N THR A 127 -7.34 5.01 8.91
CA THR A 127 -6.20 5.94 8.94
C THR A 127 -5.63 6.17 7.55
N LEU A 128 -5.48 5.10 6.75
CA LEU A 128 -4.98 5.22 5.38
C LEU A 128 -6.06 5.61 4.37
N GLY A 129 -7.35 5.56 4.75
CA GLY A 129 -8.45 5.85 3.82
C GLY A 129 -8.67 4.77 2.77
N ILE A 130 -8.30 3.52 3.08
CA ILE A 130 -8.54 2.38 2.20
C ILE A 130 -9.99 1.93 2.36
N GLU A 131 -10.74 1.87 1.28
CA GLU A 131 -12.15 1.48 1.28
C GLU A 131 -12.30 -0.02 1.56
N VAL A 132 -13.10 -0.36 2.59
CA VAL A 132 -13.52 -1.74 2.86
C VAL A 132 -14.84 -1.98 2.14
N LEU A 133 -14.81 -2.92 1.18
CA LEU A 133 -15.95 -3.25 0.32
C LEU A 133 -16.92 -4.20 1.02
N GLU A 134 -16.40 -5.14 1.78
CA GLU A 134 -17.18 -6.14 2.54
C GLU A 134 -16.51 -6.42 3.88
N GLY A 135 -17.31 -6.63 4.94
CA GLY A 135 -16.82 -6.96 6.27
C GLY A 135 -16.70 -5.76 7.20
N ASN A 136 -16.15 -6.00 8.40
CA ASN A 136 -15.97 -4.97 9.43
C ASN A 136 -14.49 -4.91 9.86
N PRO A 137 -13.77 -3.77 9.68
CA PRO A 137 -12.38 -3.60 10.12
C PRO A 137 -12.10 -3.98 11.57
N GLN A 138 -13.09 -3.85 12.45
CA GLN A 138 -12.96 -4.24 13.86
C GLN A 138 -12.65 -5.73 14.05
N GLU A 139 -12.92 -6.57 13.06
CA GLU A 139 -12.55 -7.99 13.08
C GLU A 139 -11.02 -8.20 13.12
N LEU A 140 -10.21 -7.20 12.76
CA LEU A 140 -8.74 -7.25 12.94
C LEU A 140 -8.31 -7.23 14.42
N ALA A 141 -9.21 -6.96 15.37
CA ALA A 141 -8.96 -7.17 16.79
C ALA A 141 -8.92 -8.67 17.16
N ASN A 142 -9.49 -9.52 16.33
CA ASN A 142 -9.54 -10.95 16.59
C ASN A 142 -8.33 -11.65 15.96
N PRO A 143 -7.69 -12.62 16.64
CA PRO A 143 -6.66 -13.43 16.02
C PRO A 143 -7.26 -14.25 14.86
N ASP A 144 -6.39 -14.61 13.92
CA ASP A 144 -6.71 -15.42 12.74
C ASP A 144 -7.70 -14.75 11.75
N ALA A 145 -7.94 -13.43 11.90
CA ALA A 145 -8.70 -12.65 10.93
C ALA A 145 -7.81 -12.21 9.75
N ILE A 146 -8.36 -12.32 8.54
CA ILE A 146 -7.71 -11.85 7.32
C ILE A 146 -8.71 -11.05 6.47
N PHE A 147 -8.21 -9.97 5.88
CA PHE A 147 -8.86 -9.21 4.81
C PHE A 147 -8.08 -9.40 3.52
N LEU A 148 -8.79 -9.57 2.41
CA LEU A 148 -8.18 -9.74 1.09
C LEU A 148 -8.47 -8.52 0.20
N SER A 149 -7.53 -8.16 -0.66
CA SER A 149 -7.83 -7.21 -1.73
C SER A 149 -8.90 -7.79 -2.66
N HIS A 150 -9.66 -6.93 -3.32
CA HIS A 150 -10.72 -7.36 -4.23
C HIS A 150 -10.20 -8.31 -5.32
N THR A 151 -9.05 -7.99 -5.91
CA THR A 151 -8.43 -8.84 -6.94
C THR A 151 -7.98 -10.19 -6.38
N SER A 152 -7.38 -10.22 -5.19
CA SER A 152 -6.96 -11.47 -4.54
C SER A 152 -8.14 -12.33 -4.14
N ALA A 153 -9.21 -11.75 -3.58
CA ALA A 153 -10.43 -12.47 -3.25
C ALA A 153 -11.03 -13.15 -4.48
N ARG A 154 -11.11 -12.44 -5.62
CA ARG A 154 -11.58 -13.00 -6.88
C ARG A 154 -10.66 -14.06 -7.46
N THR A 155 -9.36 -13.89 -7.35
CA THR A 155 -8.37 -14.86 -7.85
C THR A 155 -8.46 -16.18 -7.09
N ILE A 156 -8.70 -16.11 -5.76
CA ILE A 156 -8.70 -17.31 -4.88
C ILE A 156 -10.06 -18.01 -4.89
N PHE A 157 -11.16 -17.23 -4.84
CA PHE A 157 -12.52 -17.77 -4.62
C PHE A 157 -13.44 -17.64 -5.84
N GLY A 158 -12.96 -16.99 -6.94
CA GLY A 158 -13.76 -16.77 -8.14
C GLY A 158 -14.93 -15.83 -7.90
N SER A 159 -16.14 -16.26 -8.25
CA SER A 159 -17.38 -15.49 -8.05
C SER A 159 -18.05 -15.75 -6.70
N GLU A 160 -17.53 -16.67 -5.90
CA GLU A 160 -18.10 -16.99 -4.60
C GLU A 160 -17.69 -15.95 -3.56
N SER A 161 -18.58 -15.64 -2.61
CA SER A 161 -18.22 -14.78 -1.47
C SER A 161 -17.06 -15.38 -0.68
N PRO A 162 -15.98 -14.63 -0.44
CA PRO A 162 -14.86 -15.10 0.37
C PRO A 162 -15.16 -15.07 1.87
N LEU A 163 -16.14 -14.28 2.31
CA LEU A 163 -16.44 -14.08 3.73
C LEU A 163 -16.78 -15.40 4.43
N GLY A 164 -16.17 -15.60 5.59
CA GLY A 164 -16.34 -16.81 6.40
C GLY A 164 -15.61 -18.05 5.88
N LYS A 165 -14.91 -17.94 4.73
CA LYS A 165 -14.05 -19.04 4.23
C LYS A 165 -12.69 -19.02 4.94
N THR A 166 -12.06 -20.19 4.99
CA THR A 166 -10.74 -20.35 5.59
C THR A 166 -9.66 -20.42 4.52
N LEU A 167 -8.60 -19.67 4.72
CA LEU A 167 -7.39 -19.66 3.91
C LEU A 167 -6.19 -19.93 4.82
N ASN A 168 -5.39 -20.96 4.53
CA ASN A 168 -4.22 -21.26 5.34
C ASN A 168 -3.07 -20.30 5.00
N TYR A 169 -2.51 -19.64 5.99
CA TYR A 169 -1.41 -18.70 5.89
C TYR A 169 -0.15 -19.22 6.59
N SER A 170 1.00 -19.04 5.98
CA SER A 170 2.29 -19.41 6.58
C SER A 170 2.82 -18.27 7.45
N ILE A 171 2.70 -18.42 8.77
CA ILE A 171 3.24 -17.49 9.77
C ILE A 171 4.34 -18.18 10.57
N GLY A 172 5.53 -17.62 10.59
CA GLY A 172 6.67 -18.20 11.31
C GLY A 172 7.06 -19.61 10.84
N GLY A 173 6.74 -19.99 9.60
CA GLY A 173 6.97 -21.33 9.04
C GLY A 173 5.88 -22.36 9.35
N THR A 174 4.83 -21.97 10.06
CA THR A 174 3.67 -22.83 10.38
C THR A 174 2.47 -22.37 9.55
N MET A 175 1.75 -23.34 8.98
CA MET A 175 0.48 -23.08 8.28
C MET A 175 -0.65 -22.94 9.32
N VAL A 176 -1.29 -21.78 9.31
CA VAL A 176 -2.35 -21.40 10.23
C VAL A 176 -3.64 -21.11 9.45
N PRO A 177 -4.79 -21.67 9.85
CA PRO A 177 -6.06 -21.34 9.23
C PRO A 177 -6.48 -19.91 9.61
N MET A 178 -6.64 -19.06 8.60
CA MET A 178 -7.14 -17.71 8.73
C MET A 178 -8.57 -17.62 8.21
N LEU A 179 -9.43 -16.93 8.93
CA LEU A 179 -10.82 -16.72 8.55
C LEU A 179 -10.95 -15.41 7.79
N VAL A 180 -11.45 -15.48 6.56
CA VAL A 180 -11.68 -14.27 5.75
C VAL A 180 -12.84 -13.47 6.36
N LYS A 181 -12.54 -12.27 6.83
CA LYS A 181 -13.44 -11.36 7.54
C LYS A 181 -13.82 -10.13 6.71
N GLY A 182 -13.13 -9.89 5.60
CA GLY A 182 -13.49 -8.77 4.73
C GLY A 182 -12.73 -8.77 3.41
N VAL A 183 -13.21 -7.87 2.55
CA VAL A 183 -12.61 -7.54 1.26
C VAL A 183 -12.45 -6.02 1.20
N TYR A 184 -11.31 -5.55 0.71
CA TYR A 184 -11.02 -4.12 0.54
C TYR A 184 -10.63 -3.80 -0.91
N ALA A 185 -10.74 -2.52 -1.28
CA ALA A 185 -10.37 -2.02 -2.59
C ALA A 185 -8.87 -2.21 -2.85
N ASP A 186 -8.51 -2.56 -4.08
CA ASP A 186 -7.11 -2.79 -4.45
C ASP A 186 -6.29 -1.50 -4.27
N VAL A 187 -5.14 -1.61 -3.64
CA VAL A 187 -4.20 -0.51 -3.50
C VAL A 187 -3.49 -0.28 -4.84
N PRO A 188 -3.51 0.94 -5.40
CA PRO A 188 -2.95 1.23 -6.71
C PRO A 188 -1.43 1.13 -6.75
N LEU A 189 -0.85 1.12 -7.98
CA LEU A 189 0.60 1.04 -8.20
C LEU A 189 1.36 2.31 -7.82
N ASN A 190 0.70 3.44 -7.90
CA ASN A 190 1.24 4.78 -7.67
C ASN A 190 1.07 5.19 -6.20
N THR A 191 1.68 4.44 -5.30
CA THR A 191 1.67 4.69 -3.87
C THR A 191 3.06 4.53 -3.27
N GLU A 192 3.37 5.31 -2.24
CA GLU A 192 4.57 5.18 -1.41
C GLU A 192 4.46 4.08 -0.37
N LEU A 193 3.32 3.41 -0.22
CA LEU A 193 3.24 2.21 0.62
C LEU A 193 4.30 1.21 0.20
N TYR A 194 5.26 0.97 1.08
CA TYR A 194 6.40 0.06 0.84
C TYR A 194 5.92 -1.33 0.41
N THR A 195 4.88 -1.84 1.04
CA THR A 195 4.20 -3.06 0.63
C THR A 195 2.78 -2.71 0.23
N ARG A 196 2.43 -2.88 -1.05
CA ARG A 196 1.04 -2.86 -1.49
C ARG A 196 0.40 -4.17 -1.04
N PRO A 197 -0.42 -4.15 0.02
CA PRO A 197 -0.96 -5.38 0.54
C PRO A 197 -2.02 -5.95 -0.40
N GLU A 198 -1.95 -7.25 -0.61
CA GLU A 198 -3.00 -8.05 -1.22
C GLU A 198 -3.76 -8.86 -0.16
N ALA A 199 -3.16 -8.96 1.03
CA ALA A 199 -3.77 -9.52 2.23
C ALA A 199 -3.38 -8.69 3.46
N ILE A 200 -4.33 -8.45 4.35
CA ILE A 200 -4.12 -7.79 5.64
C ILE A 200 -4.54 -8.77 6.73
N VAL A 201 -3.61 -9.06 7.64
CA VAL A 201 -3.76 -10.03 8.73
C VAL A 201 -3.75 -9.30 10.06
N SER A 202 -4.56 -9.76 10.99
CA SER A 202 -4.66 -9.16 12.33
C SER A 202 -3.36 -9.27 13.14
N PHE A 203 -2.95 -8.22 13.85
CA PHE A 203 -1.80 -8.25 14.75
C PHE A 203 -1.88 -9.32 15.84
N PRO A 204 -3.02 -9.58 16.50
CA PRO A 204 -3.14 -10.64 17.49
C PRO A 204 -2.72 -12.02 16.99
N SER A 205 -2.73 -12.28 15.68
CA SER A 205 -2.24 -13.53 15.10
C SER A 205 -0.73 -13.71 15.28
N ILE A 206 0.05 -12.61 15.34
CA ILE A 206 1.49 -12.67 15.58
C ILE A 206 1.76 -13.26 16.96
N GLU A 207 1.16 -12.69 18.00
CA GLU A 207 1.37 -13.14 19.39
C GLU A 207 0.87 -14.57 19.58
N ARG A 208 -0.24 -14.92 18.93
CA ARG A 208 -0.84 -16.25 19.04
C ARG A 208 0.02 -17.34 18.41
N HIS A 209 0.65 -17.08 17.28
CA HIS A 209 1.30 -18.11 16.46
C HIS A 209 2.83 -18.01 16.40
N THR A 210 3.40 -16.97 17.01
CA THR A 210 4.85 -16.78 17.07
C THR A 210 5.30 -16.46 18.50
N ARG A 211 6.60 -16.34 18.70
CA ARG A 211 7.17 -15.84 19.95
C ARG A 211 7.45 -14.32 19.89
N TRP A 212 6.93 -13.66 18.88
CA TRP A 212 7.10 -12.23 18.68
C TRP A 212 6.13 -11.48 19.59
N SER A 213 6.63 -10.62 20.45
CA SER A 213 5.78 -9.77 21.31
C SER A 213 5.50 -8.45 20.61
N LEU A 214 4.28 -7.95 20.77
CA LEU A 214 3.89 -6.60 20.41
C LEU A 214 4.24 -5.62 21.55
N GLY A 215 4.03 -4.34 21.34
CA GLY A 215 4.25 -3.31 22.36
C GLY A 215 5.62 -2.65 22.28
N TRP A 216 6.05 -2.01 23.36
CA TRP A 216 7.27 -1.22 23.41
C TRP A 216 8.56 -2.02 23.15
N ASN A 217 8.55 -3.30 23.37
CA ASN A 217 9.68 -4.20 23.14
C ASN A 217 9.64 -4.93 21.79
N SER A 218 8.73 -4.51 20.89
CA SER A 218 8.51 -5.19 19.61
C SER A 218 9.61 -4.97 18.56
N GLY A 219 10.58 -4.09 18.85
CA GLY A 219 11.59 -3.66 17.87
C GLY A 219 11.09 -2.57 16.94
N GLY A 220 11.97 -2.03 16.11
CA GLY A 220 11.72 -0.89 15.22
C GLY A 220 11.44 -1.31 13.77
N ASN A 221 10.59 -2.29 13.53
CA ASN A 221 10.33 -2.83 12.19
C ASN A 221 8.87 -2.62 11.73
N TYR A 222 8.27 -1.55 12.20
CA TYR A 222 6.88 -1.23 11.90
C TYR A 222 6.78 0.08 11.10
N ASP A 223 5.82 0.14 10.21
CA ASP A 223 5.41 1.37 9.53
C ASP A 223 4.30 2.01 10.38
N GLY A 224 4.51 3.24 10.80
CA GLY A 224 3.56 3.99 11.61
C GLY A 224 2.95 5.13 10.81
N TYR A 225 1.64 5.31 10.94
CA TYR A 225 0.89 6.38 10.27
C TYR A 225 0.00 7.11 11.26
N VAL A 226 -0.07 8.41 11.09
CA VAL A 226 -0.93 9.30 11.87
C VAL A 226 -1.71 10.18 10.91
N ARG A 227 -3.02 10.29 11.14
CA ARG A 227 -3.90 11.21 10.43
C ARG A 227 -4.24 12.36 11.35
N LEU A 228 -3.90 13.57 10.97
CA LEU A 228 -4.25 14.78 11.67
C LEU A 228 -5.66 15.26 11.30
N ARG A 229 -6.30 15.99 12.20
CA ARG A 229 -7.58 16.66 11.92
C ARG A 229 -7.41 17.88 11.03
N ASN A 230 -6.27 18.56 11.15
CA ASN A 230 -5.90 19.71 10.36
C ASN A 230 -4.40 19.64 10.02
N PRO A 231 -4.00 19.78 8.72
CA PRO A 231 -2.59 19.73 8.35
C PRO A 231 -1.74 20.85 9.00
N ALA A 232 -2.36 21.93 9.48
CA ALA A 232 -1.65 22.98 10.20
C ALA A 232 -1.11 22.54 11.57
N ASP A 233 -1.60 21.44 12.13
CA ASP A 233 -1.19 20.90 13.44
C ASP A 233 0.11 20.08 13.34
N ALA A 234 0.68 19.94 12.16
CA ALA A 234 1.94 19.22 11.92
C ALA A 234 3.21 20.00 12.33
N ASN A 235 3.10 21.25 12.84
CA ASN A 235 4.23 22.14 13.16
C ASN A 235 4.54 22.20 14.66
#